data_cb753b40211aaa167691fdc95a4353be
#
_entry.id   cb753b40211aaa167691fdc95a4353be
#
_cell.length_a   1.000
_cell.length_b   1.000
_cell.length_c   1.000
_cell.angle_alpha   90.00
_cell.angle_beta   90.00
_cell.angle_gamma   90.00
#
_symmetry.space_group_name_H-M   'P 1'
#
loop_
_entity.id
_entity.type
_entity.pdbx_description
1 polymer ?
#
loop_
_entity_poly.entity_id
_entity_poly.type
_entity_poly.pdbx_seq_one_letter_code
_entity_poly.pdbx_strand_id
1 'polypeptide(L)'
;MASEANQLQQAQLAMVLGSDSAPFETLISHLMSSSNEQRSSAESLFNLAKQSNPDTLSLKLAHLLQLSPHPEGRAMAAVLLRKLLTRDDAYLWPRLSLSTQSSLKSSMLYCIQHEEAKSISKKICDTVSELASGILPENGWPELLPFVFQCVTSVTPKLQESAFLILAQLSQYVGETLTPHIKELHGVFLQCLSSNSASSDVKIAALNAVISFVQCLANSTERDRFQDVLPAMIRTLTESLNNGNEATAQEALELLIELAGTEPRFLRRQLVDIVGSMLQIAEADSLEESTRHLAIEFLVTLAEARERAPGMVRKLPQFIDRLFAVLMKMLEDIEDDPAWYSAETEDEDAGETSNYSMGQECLDRLAISLGGNTIVPVAYQQFSAYLAASEWQKHHASLIALAQIAEGCSKV
;
A
#
# COMPACT_ATOMS: atom_id res chain seq x y z
N MET A 1 -0.74 -16.71 51.24
CA MET A 1 -1.50 -16.61 49.96
C MET A 1 -0.85 -15.66 48.97
N ALA A 2 -0.73 -14.33 49.19
CA ALA A 2 -0.05 -13.42 48.24
C ALA A 2 1.44 -13.73 48.02
N SER A 3 2.18 -14.14 49.07
CA SER A 3 3.59 -14.52 48.97
C SER A 3 3.83 -15.81 48.20
N GLU A 4 2.95 -16.79 48.35
CA GLU A 4 3.03 -18.08 47.66
C GLU A 4 2.67 -17.96 46.20
N ALA A 5 1.65 -17.15 45.88
CA ALA A 5 1.27 -16.85 44.48
C ALA A 5 2.41 -16.13 43.72
N ASN A 6 3.11 -15.22 44.38
CA ASN A 6 4.25 -14.52 43.81
C ASN A 6 5.47 -15.46 43.62
N GLN A 7 5.72 -16.38 44.56
CA GLN A 7 6.76 -17.40 44.41
C GLN A 7 6.47 -18.37 43.26
N LEU A 8 5.23 -18.81 43.12
CA LEU A 8 4.83 -19.68 42.02
C LEU A 8 5.00 -18.98 40.64
N GLN A 9 4.61 -17.74 40.56
CA GLN A 9 4.73 -16.94 39.33
C GLN A 9 6.23 -16.71 38.97
N GLN A 10 7.09 -16.47 39.96
CA GLN A 10 8.54 -16.36 39.74
C GLN A 10 9.16 -17.70 39.29
N ALA A 11 8.70 -18.82 39.82
CA ALA A 11 9.16 -20.14 39.40
C ALA A 11 8.74 -20.46 37.98
N GLN A 12 7.51 -20.10 37.57
CA GLN A 12 7.03 -20.23 36.18
C GLN A 12 7.83 -19.34 35.23
N LEU A 13 8.11 -18.09 35.62
CA LEU A 13 8.93 -17.19 34.86
C LEU A 13 10.35 -17.74 34.62
N ALA A 14 10.98 -18.26 35.65
CA ALA A 14 12.31 -18.88 35.57
C ALA A 14 12.32 -20.09 34.61
N MET A 15 11.27 -20.89 34.63
CA MET A 15 11.11 -22.02 33.70
C MET A 15 10.96 -21.54 32.24
N VAL A 16 10.09 -20.58 32.00
CA VAL A 16 9.81 -20.02 30.64
C VAL A 16 11.04 -19.33 30.05
N LEU A 17 11.81 -18.61 30.87
CA LEU A 17 13.00 -17.90 30.41
C LEU A 17 14.29 -18.77 30.52
N GLY A 18 14.18 -20.02 30.98
CA GLY A 18 15.29 -20.98 31.08
C GLY A 18 15.89 -21.38 29.74
N SER A 19 16.87 -22.30 29.77
CA SER A 19 17.56 -22.76 28.54
C SER A 19 16.69 -23.61 27.63
N ASP A 20 15.68 -24.30 28.16
CA ASP A 20 14.72 -25.07 27.36
C ASP A 20 13.78 -24.15 26.60
N SER A 21 13.56 -24.43 25.31
CA SER A 21 12.67 -23.65 24.47
C SER A 21 11.20 -24.04 24.60
N ALA A 22 10.90 -25.29 24.98
CA ALA A 22 9.52 -25.82 25.00
C ALA A 22 8.57 -25.04 25.93
N PRO A 23 8.96 -24.62 27.17
CA PRO A 23 8.08 -23.81 28.00
C PRO A 23 7.79 -22.43 27.41
N PHE A 24 8.76 -21.84 26.69
CA PHE A 24 8.57 -20.56 26.01
C PHE A 24 7.64 -20.69 24.80
N GLU A 25 7.80 -21.74 24.00
CA GLU A 25 6.89 -22.04 22.86
C GLU A 25 5.46 -22.27 23.36
N THR A 26 5.30 -22.94 24.50
CA THR A 26 3.99 -23.13 25.14
C THR A 26 3.37 -21.80 25.57
N LEU A 27 4.17 -20.89 26.16
CA LEU A 27 3.70 -19.55 26.50
C LEU A 27 3.18 -18.80 25.27
N ILE A 28 3.93 -18.82 24.17
CA ILE A 28 3.52 -18.16 22.92
C ILE A 28 2.26 -18.81 22.33
N SER A 29 2.13 -20.14 22.38
CA SER A 29 0.92 -20.86 21.97
C SER A 29 -0.30 -20.45 22.81
N HIS A 30 -0.14 -20.30 24.12
CA HIS A 30 -1.21 -19.84 25.00
C HIS A 30 -1.63 -18.40 24.75
N LEU A 31 -0.71 -17.51 24.34
CA LEU A 31 -1.06 -16.14 23.89
C LEU A 31 -1.96 -16.14 22.66
N MET A 32 -1.87 -17.17 21.81
CA MET A 32 -2.71 -17.36 20.63
C MET A 32 -3.97 -18.18 20.90
N SER A 33 -4.19 -18.68 22.13
CA SER A 33 -5.31 -19.55 22.47
C SER A 33 -6.67 -18.85 22.34
N SER A 34 -7.66 -19.57 21.91
CA SER A 34 -9.08 -19.14 21.95
C SER A 34 -9.65 -19.09 23.36
N SER A 35 -9.04 -19.83 24.33
CA SER A 35 -9.41 -19.80 25.75
C SER A 35 -8.96 -18.50 26.41
N ASN A 36 -9.94 -17.72 26.90
CA ASN A 36 -9.66 -16.46 27.61
C ASN A 36 -8.80 -16.68 28.88
N GLU A 37 -8.99 -17.78 29.59
CA GLU A 37 -8.25 -18.10 30.80
C GLU A 37 -6.77 -18.37 30.50
N GLN A 38 -6.50 -19.21 29.49
CA GLN A 38 -5.13 -19.50 29.06
C GLN A 38 -4.42 -18.25 28.56
N ARG A 39 -5.12 -17.45 27.73
CA ARG A 39 -4.56 -16.22 27.17
C ARG A 39 -4.26 -15.20 28.27
N SER A 40 -5.17 -14.95 29.20
CA SER A 40 -4.96 -14.00 30.30
C SER A 40 -3.82 -14.41 31.23
N SER A 41 -3.69 -15.71 31.53
CA SER A 41 -2.56 -16.25 32.30
C SER A 41 -1.23 -16.05 31.56
N ALA A 42 -1.20 -16.34 30.26
CA ALA A 42 -0.01 -16.16 29.43
C ALA A 42 0.38 -14.68 29.30
N GLU A 43 -0.59 -13.78 29.12
CA GLU A 43 -0.37 -12.33 29.08
C GLU A 43 0.24 -11.80 30.39
N SER A 44 -0.25 -12.29 31.53
CA SER A 44 0.28 -11.90 32.84
C SER A 44 1.74 -12.32 32.99
N LEU A 45 2.09 -13.54 32.59
CA LEU A 45 3.45 -14.06 32.66
C LEU A 45 4.38 -13.35 31.66
N PHE A 46 3.89 -13.07 30.44
CA PHE A 46 4.61 -12.31 29.43
C PHE A 46 4.91 -10.87 29.88
N ASN A 47 3.93 -10.20 30.50
CA ASN A 47 4.11 -8.86 31.03
C ASN A 47 5.11 -8.84 32.21
N LEU A 48 5.11 -9.87 33.04
CA LEU A 48 6.12 -10.01 34.10
C LEU A 48 7.54 -10.20 33.50
N ALA A 49 7.68 -11.03 32.47
CA ALA A 49 8.94 -11.20 31.74
C ALA A 49 9.44 -9.90 31.14
N LYS A 50 8.53 -9.14 30.51
CA LYS A 50 8.79 -7.81 29.92
C LYS A 50 9.33 -6.81 30.95
N GLN A 51 8.81 -6.83 32.16
CA GLN A 51 9.20 -5.91 33.22
C GLN A 51 10.52 -6.29 33.87
N SER A 52 10.72 -7.58 34.18
CA SER A 52 11.84 -8.08 35.00
C SER A 52 13.04 -8.53 34.15
N ASN A 53 12.82 -9.08 32.96
CA ASN A 53 13.87 -9.71 32.13
C ASN A 53 13.75 -9.33 30.65
N PRO A 54 13.76 -8.03 30.27
CA PRO A 54 13.54 -7.59 28.92
C PRO A 54 14.54 -8.14 27.89
N ASP A 55 15.82 -8.23 28.26
CA ASP A 55 16.86 -8.80 27.39
C ASP A 55 16.59 -10.27 27.07
N THR A 56 16.34 -11.08 28.09
CA THR A 56 16.10 -12.52 27.89
C THR A 56 14.83 -12.77 27.11
N LEU A 57 13.75 -12.03 27.40
CA LEU A 57 12.49 -12.13 26.65
C LEU A 57 12.71 -11.83 25.16
N SER A 58 13.38 -10.73 24.84
CA SER A 58 13.63 -10.30 23.47
C SER A 58 14.50 -11.31 22.71
N LEU A 59 15.53 -11.85 23.34
CA LEU A 59 16.38 -12.89 22.75
C LEU A 59 15.64 -14.22 22.55
N LYS A 60 14.76 -14.61 23.47
CA LYS A 60 13.90 -15.80 23.32
C LYS A 60 12.93 -15.66 22.15
N LEU A 61 12.33 -14.48 21.96
CA LEU A 61 11.47 -14.20 20.80
C LEU A 61 12.27 -14.25 19.50
N ALA A 62 13.47 -13.67 19.45
CA ALA A 62 14.34 -13.74 18.29
C ALA A 62 14.77 -15.17 17.96
N HIS A 63 15.08 -15.96 18.96
CA HIS A 63 15.40 -17.38 18.82
C HIS A 63 14.21 -18.20 18.30
N LEU A 64 13.00 -17.95 18.83
CA LEU A 64 11.78 -18.58 18.36
C LEU A 64 11.50 -18.22 16.90
N LEU A 65 11.65 -16.94 16.52
CA LEU A 65 11.51 -16.48 15.15
C LEU A 65 12.47 -17.19 14.19
N GLN A 66 13.70 -17.42 14.64
CA GLN A 66 14.77 -18.00 13.83
C GLN A 66 14.66 -19.52 13.68
N LEU A 67 14.29 -20.23 14.74
CA LEU A 67 14.48 -21.69 14.84
C LEU A 67 13.21 -22.51 15.02
N SER A 68 12.05 -21.89 15.36
CA SER A 68 10.82 -22.68 15.54
C SER A 68 10.38 -23.34 14.23
N PRO A 69 10.06 -24.64 14.26
CA PRO A 69 9.51 -25.34 13.09
C PRO A 69 8.06 -24.89 12.78
N HIS A 70 7.38 -24.25 13.72
CA HIS A 70 5.99 -23.85 13.62
C HIS A 70 5.84 -22.42 13.05
N PRO A 71 5.29 -22.26 11.81
CA PRO A 71 5.14 -20.93 11.19
C PRO A 71 4.33 -19.95 12.03
N GLU A 72 3.30 -20.43 12.72
CA GLU A 72 2.43 -19.60 13.58
C GLU A 72 3.21 -19.00 14.76
N GLY A 73 4.08 -19.82 15.38
CA GLY A 73 4.98 -19.36 16.45
C GLY A 73 5.96 -18.30 15.95
N ARG A 74 6.57 -18.51 14.77
CA ARG A 74 7.46 -17.52 14.14
C ARG A 74 6.72 -16.23 13.80
N ALA A 75 5.51 -16.33 13.24
CA ALA A 75 4.68 -15.16 12.92
C ALA A 75 4.33 -14.34 14.17
N MET A 76 3.95 -15.03 15.26
CA MET A 76 3.65 -14.39 16.55
C MET A 76 4.89 -13.75 17.16
N ALA A 77 6.05 -14.42 17.10
CA ALA A 77 7.32 -13.86 17.58
C ALA A 77 7.68 -12.55 16.85
N ALA A 78 7.51 -12.51 15.52
CA ALA A 78 7.74 -11.30 14.75
C ALA A 78 6.82 -10.14 15.19
N VAL A 79 5.53 -10.41 15.41
CA VAL A 79 4.55 -9.41 15.88
C VAL A 79 4.89 -8.92 17.28
N LEU A 80 5.26 -9.83 18.18
CA LEU A 80 5.62 -9.47 19.57
C LEU A 80 6.93 -8.66 19.62
N LEU A 81 7.94 -9.04 18.84
CA LEU A 81 9.18 -8.25 18.71
C LEU A 81 8.87 -6.83 18.22
N ARG A 82 8.07 -6.70 17.16
CA ARG A 82 7.66 -5.38 16.66
C ARG A 82 7.00 -4.54 17.76
N LYS A 83 6.04 -5.11 18.50
CA LYS A 83 5.37 -4.40 19.60
C LYS A 83 6.31 -3.98 20.71
N LEU A 84 7.29 -4.83 21.07
CA LEU A 84 8.22 -4.57 22.17
C LEU A 84 9.31 -3.55 21.79
N LEU A 85 9.75 -3.56 20.52
CA LEU A 85 10.92 -2.79 20.10
C LEU A 85 10.56 -1.42 19.50
N THR A 86 9.30 -1.21 19.07
CA THR A 86 8.94 -0.05 18.24
C THR A 86 7.75 0.78 18.74
N ARG A 87 6.91 0.27 19.65
CA ARG A 87 5.71 0.98 20.12
C ARG A 87 5.90 1.66 21.47
N ASP A 88 5.37 2.88 21.60
CA ASP A 88 5.54 3.76 22.74
C ASP A 88 5.14 3.14 24.09
N ASP A 89 4.00 2.42 24.16
CA ASP A 89 3.50 1.79 25.38
C ASP A 89 4.41 0.64 25.89
N ALA A 90 5.29 0.14 25.04
CA ALA A 90 6.07 -1.05 25.29
C ALA A 90 7.54 -0.90 24.94
N TYR A 91 7.96 0.30 24.54
CA TYR A 91 9.28 0.57 23.99
C TYR A 91 10.42 0.08 24.88
N LEU A 92 10.89 -1.12 24.60
CA LEU A 92 11.96 -1.76 25.37
C LEU A 92 13.37 -1.42 24.85
N TRP A 93 13.48 -0.96 23.59
CA TRP A 93 14.78 -0.80 22.95
C TRP A 93 15.82 -0.06 23.80
N PRO A 94 15.55 1.10 24.41
CA PRO A 94 16.52 1.81 25.26
C PRO A 94 16.86 1.08 26.57
N ARG A 95 16.02 0.13 26.98
CA ARG A 95 16.21 -0.65 28.23
C ARG A 95 17.05 -1.90 28.01
N LEU A 96 17.25 -2.29 26.74
CA LEU A 96 18.04 -3.47 26.39
C LEU A 96 19.53 -3.15 26.45
N SER A 97 20.31 -4.13 26.90
CA SER A 97 21.76 -4.05 26.85
C SER A 97 22.28 -3.94 25.42
N LEU A 98 23.41 -3.28 25.21
CA LEU A 98 24.02 -3.13 23.87
C LEU A 98 24.30 -4.48 23.19
N SER A 99 24.66 -5.52 23.99
CA SER A 99 24.85 -6.86 23.45
C SER A 99 23.55 -7.46 22.92
N THR A 100 22.44 -7.29 23.63
CA THR A 100 21.11 -7.75 23.20
C THR A 100 20.66 -6.99 21.97
N GLN A 101 20.81 -5.67 21.93
CA GLN A 101 20.49 -4.87 20.75
C GLN A 101 21.26 -5.33 19.51
N SER A 102 22.57 -5.59 19.64
CA SER A 102 23.39 -6.11 18.55
C SER A 102 22.95 -7.50 18.09
N SER A 103 22.64 -8.39 19.03
CA SER A 103 22.14 -9.74 18.73
C SER A 103 20.79 -9.71 18.00
N LEU A 104 19.88 -8.84 18.43
CA LEU A 104 18.57 -8.67 17.78
C LEU A 104 18.70 -8.15 16.35
N LYS A 105 19.54 -7.12 16.14
CA LYS A 105 19.82 -6.59 14.80
C LYS A 105 20.32 -7.69 13.86
N SER A 106 21.34 -8.44 14.30
CA SER A 106 21.91 -9.54 13.50
C SER A 106 20.89 -10.67 13.25
N SER A 107 20.11 -11.04 14.26
CA SER A 107 19.09 -12.08 14.15
C SER A 107 17.99 -11.70 13.15
N MET A 108 17.51 -10.44 13.15
CA MET A 108 16.51 -9.98 12.22
C MET A 108 17.01 -10.01 10.76
N LEU A 109 18.25 -9.56 10.50
CA LEU A 109 18.85 -9.65 9.15
C LEU A 109 19.02 -11.11 8.71
N TYR A 110 19.43 -11.99 9.62
CA TYR A 110 19.50 -13.42 9.36
C TYR A 110 18.11 -14.00 8.99
N CYS A 111 17.06 -13.64 9.74
CA CYS A 111 15.71 -14.11 9.48
C CYS A 111 15.19 -13.64 8.10
N ILE A 112 15.48 -12.40 7.66
CA ILE A 112 15.13 -11.94 6.31
C ILE A 112 15.76 -12.85 5.25
N GLN A 113 17.00 -13.29 5.44
CA GLN A 113 17.70 -14.15 4.47
C GLN A 113 17.12 -15.56 4.40
N HIS A 114 16.65 -16.12 5.52
CA HIS A 114 16.34 -17.55 5.65
C HIS A 114 14.85 -17.88 5.81
N GLU A 115 13.98 -16.89 6.12
CA GLU A 115 12.55 -17.15 6.27
C GLU A 115 11.89 -17.41 4.89
N GLU A 116 11.30 -18.60 4.73
CA GLU A 116 10.67 -19.02 3.48
C GLU A 116 9.21 -18.56 3.35
N ALA A 117 8.51 -18.37 4.46
CA ALA A 117 7.12 -17.95 4.44
C ALA A 117 7.00 -16.44 4.15
N LYS A 118 6.44 -16.09 2.98
CA LYS A 118 6.28 -14.69 2.52
C LYS A 118 5.58 -13.79 3.56
N SER A 119 4.53 -14.28 4.20
CA SER A 119 3.78 -13.54 5.22
C SER A 119 4.60 -13.24 6.47
N ILE A 120 5.50 -14.14 6.87
CA ILE A 120 6.40 -13.95 8.01
C ILE A 120 7.54 -13.00 7.61
N SER A 121 8.12 -13.19 6.42
CA SER A 121 9.15 -12.29 5.89
C SER A 121 8.67 -10.83 5.85
N LYS A 122 7.43 -10.57 5.41
CA LYS A 122 6.82 -9.23 5.46
C LYS A 122 6.78 -8.67 6.89
N LYS A 123 6.35 -9.46 7.88
CA LYS A 123 6.32 -9.04 9.28
C LYS A 123 7.71 -8.71 9.83
N ILE A 124 8.73 -9.46 9.41
CA ILE A 124 10.12 -9.17 9.80
C ILE A 124 10.59 -7.87 9.15
N CYS A 125 10.30 -7.65 7.86
CA CYS A 125 10.62 -6.40 7.17
C CYS A 125 9.97 -5.20 7.87
N ASP A 126 8.68 -5.31 8.24
CA ASP A 126 7.98 -4.27 9.01
C ASP A 126 8.68 -3.98 10.34
N THR A 127 9.08 -5.03 11.07
CA THR A 127 9.78 -4.88 12.36
C THR A 127 11.13 -4.18 12.19
N VAL A 128 11.88 -4.59 11.17
CA VAL A 128 13.18 -3.99 10.83
C VAL A 128 13.04 -2.53 10.46
N SER A 129 12.07 -2.20 9.62
CA SER A 129 11.86 -0.82 9.15
C SER A 129 11.38 0.11 10.26
N GLU A 130 10.43 -0.33 11.09
CA GLU A 130 9.99 0.48 12.24
C GLU A 130 11.10 0.68 13.26
N LEU A 131 11.86 -0.35 13.61
CA LEU A 131 13.01 -0.19 14.52
C LEU A 131 14.07 0.73 13.91
N ALA A 132 14.38 0.53 12.62
CA ALA A 132 15.36 1.34 11.92
C ALA A 132 14.95 2.80 11.86
N SER A 133 13.67 3.11 11.72
CA SER A 133 13.19 4.50 11.70
C SER A 133 13.58 5.29 12.95
N GLY A 134 13.64 4.61 14.10
CA GLY A 134 14.03 5.23 15.36
C GLY A 134 15.54 5.34 15.58
N ILE A 135 16.36 4.48 14.97
CA ILE A 135 17.78 4.38 15.29
C ILE A 135 18.74 4.74 14.15
N LEU A 136 18.30 4.70 12.89
CA LEU A 136 19.14 5.07 11.73
C LEU A 136 19.61 6.54 11.75
N PRO A 137 18.78 7.53 12.10
CA PRO A 137 19.21 8.93 12.12
C PRO A 137 20.42 9.17 13.02
N GLU A 138 20.59 8.37 14.09
CA GLU A 138 21.71 8.43 15.03
C GLU A 138 22.83 7.42 14.66
N ASN A 139 22.82 6.89 13.45
CA ASN A 139 23.72 5.83 13.00
C ASN A 139 23.71 4.57 13.88
N GLY A 140 22.53 4.28 14.47
CA GLY A 140 22.34 3.15 15.38
C GLY A 140 22.32 1.78 14.73
N TRP A 141 22.28 1.71 13.36
CA TRP A 141 22.29 0.44 12.63
C TRP A 141 23.07 0.57 11.31
N PRO A 142 24.39 0.75 11.34
CA PRO A 142 25.20 1.00 10.14
C PRO A 142 25.22 -0.17 9.14
N GLU A 143 24.92 -1.41 9.59
CA GLU A 143 24.93 -2.60 8.75
C GLU A 143 23.66 -2.72 7.89
N LEU A 144 22.56 -2.02 8.23
CA LEU A 144 21.28 -2.22 7.59
C LEU A 144 21.27 -1.80 6.11
N LEU A 145 21.68 -0.57 5.78
CA LEU A 145 21.67 -0.10 4.39
C LEU A 145 22.57 -0.93 3.47
N PRO A 146 23.84 -1.24 3.84
CA PRO A 146 24.67 -2.17 3.06
C PRO A 146 23.99 -3.53 2.85
N PHE A 147 23.35 -4.07 3.85
CA PHE A 147 22.59 -5.32 3.75
C PHE A 147 21.42 -5.20 2.75
N VAL A 148 20.63 -4.14 2.84
CA VAL A 148 19.50 -3.89 1.93
C VAL A 148 19.99 -3.77 0.49
N PHE A 149 21.05 -3.01 0.21
CA PHE A 149 21.63 -2.89 -1.13
C PHE A 149 22.15 -4.24 -1.65
N GLN A 150 22.77 -5.04 -0.81
CA GLN A 150 23.16 -6.41 -1.18
C GLN A 150 21.95 -7.27 -1.55
N CYS A 151 20.87 -7.20 -0.79
CA CYS A 151 19.63 -7.95 -1.07
C CYS A 151 18.97 -7.52 -2.38
N VAL A 152 18.93 -6.22 -2.69
CA VAL A 152 18.37 -5.71 -3.95
C VAL A 152 19.13 -6.26 -5.17
N THR A 153 20.43 -6.41 -5.07
CA THR A 153 21.29 -6.94 -6.16
C THR A 153 21.39 -8.47 -6.17
N SER A 154 20.73 -9.15 -5.23
CA SER A 154 20.69 -10.61 -5.14
C SER A 154 19.99 -11.22 -6.35
N VAL A 155 20.34 -12.47 -6.67
CA VAL A 155 19.63 -13.28 -7.68
C VAL A 155 18.33 -13.89 -7.14
N THR A 156 18.09 -13.77 -5.84
CA THR A 156 16.94 -14.36 -5.14
C THR A 156 15.77 -13.37 -5.11
N PRO A 157 14.65 -13.62 -5.82
CA PRO A 157 13.52 -12.68 -5.88
C PRO A 157 12.96 -12.30 -4.51
N LYS A 158 12.91 -13.25 -3.57
CA LYS A 158 12.44 -13.01 -2.20
C LYS A 158 13.28 -11.96 -1.46
N LEU A 159 14.60 -12.00 -1.62
CA LEU A 159 15.49 -11.01 -0.97
C LEU A 159 15.33 -9.64 -1.62
N GLN A 160 15.16 -9.60 -2.95
CA GLN A 160 14.87 -8.36 -3.66
C GLN A 160 13.55 -7.73 -3.18
N GLU A 161 12.47 -8.53 -3.12
CA GLU A 161 11.17 -8.09 -2.60
C GLU A 161 11.30 -7.52 -1.18
N SER A 162 11.93 -8.27 -0.28
CA SER A 162 12.14 -7.84 1.11
C SER A 162 12.92 -6.52 1.20
N ALA A 163 13.96 -6.36 0.40
CA ALA A 163 14.76 -5.14 0.37
C ALA A 163 13.95 -3.93 -0.12
N PHE A 164 13.15 -4.09 -1.17
CA PHE A 164 12.28 -3.01 -1.66
C PHE A 164 11.17 -2.65 -0.66
N LEU A 165 10.60 -3.63 0.05
CA LEU A 165 9.64 -3.37 1.12
C LEU A 165 10.27 -2.52 2.25
N ILE A 166 11.48 -2.87 2.67
CA ILE A 166 12.22 -2.09 3.66
C ILE A 166 12.52 -0.68 3.14
N LEU A 167 12.99 -0.53 1.90
CA LEU A 167 13.26 0.78 1.30
C LEU A 167 12.02 1.65 1.21
N ALA A 168 10.86 1.10 0.85
CA ALA A 168 9.60 1.83 0.80
C ALA A 168 9.24 2.42 2.17
N GLN A 169 9.30 1.62 3.22
CA GLN A 169 8.97 2.05 4.57
C GLN A 169 10.02 3.04 5.12
N LEU A 170 11.31 2.79 4.91
CA LEU A 170 12.36 3.74 5.32
C LEU A 170 12.23 5.08 4.63
N SER A 171 11.80 5.11 3.36
CA SER A 171 11.55 6.35 2.63
C SER A 171 10.48 7.20 3.32
N GLN A 172 9.42 6.57 3.82
CA GLN A 172 8.33 7.27 4.51
C GLN A 172 8.75 7.85 5.87
N TYR A 173 9.61 7.16 6.60
CA TYR A 173 9.97 7.55 7.98
C TYR A 173 11.27 8.33 8.09
N VAL A 174 12.27 7.97 7.31
CA VAL A 174 13.65 8.51 7.42
C VAL A 174 14.26 8.82 6.04
N GLY A 175 13.47 9.36 5.13
CA GLY A 175 13.89 9.64 3.76
C GLY A 175 15.16 10.47 3.65
N GLU A 176 15.40 11.41 4.58
CA GLU A 176 16.63 12.21 4.64
C GLU A 176 17.88 11.34 4.81
N THR A 177 17.80 10.22 5.55
CA THR A 177 18.89 9.27 5.72
C THR A 177 19.22 8.53 4.42
N LEU A 178 18.25 8.40 3.51
CA LEU A 178 18.42 7.76 2.20
C LEU A 178 18.93 8.73 1.12
N THR A 179 18.78 10.04 1.31
CA THR A 179 19.20 11.07 0.33
C THR A 179 20.68 10.95 -0.10
N PRO A 180 21.67 10.63 0.78
CA PRO A 180 23.04 10.41 0.35
C PRO A 180 23.21 9.28 -0.68
N HIS A 181 22.28 8.31 -0.71
CA HIS A 181 22.27 7.14 -1.59
C HIS A 181 21.43 7.32 -2.86
N ILE A 182 21.00 8.55 -3.17
CA ILE A 182 20.06 8.85 -4.28
C ILE A 182 20.49 8.27 -5.63
N LYS A 183 21.79 8.25 -5.94
CA LYS A 183 22.32 7.71 -7.19
C LYS A 183 22.24 6.18 -7.23
N GLU A 184 22.56 5.54 -6.12
CA GLU A 184 22.48 4.08 -5.98
C GLU A 184 21.04 3.62 -6.08
N LEU A 185 20.14 4.27 -5.35
CA LEU A 185 18.69 3.99 -5.38
C LEU A 185 18.12 4.16 -6.79
N HIS A 186 18.44 5.27 -7.47
CA HIS A 186 18.02 5.48 -8.84
C HIS A 186 18.45 4.32 -9.77
N GLY A 187 19.74 3.92 -9.70
CA GLY A 187 20.26 2.81 -10.50
C GLY A 187 19.54 1.50 -10.23
N VAL A 188 19.30 1.18 -8.97
CA VAL A 188 18.62 -0.06 -8.54
C VAL A 188 17.18 -0.11 -9.01
N PHE A 189 16.43 0.98 -8.84
CA PHE A 189 15.05 1.08 -9.30
C PHE A 189 14.94 0.93 -10.81
N LEU A 190 15.74 1.67 -11.55
CA LEU A 190 15.75 1.62 -13.01
C LEU A 190 16.11 0.21 -13.51
N GLN A 191 17.14 -0.41 -12.94
CA GLN A 191 17.57 -1.77 -13.29
C GLN A 191 16.47 -2.79 -13.03
N CYS A 192 15.83 -2.76 -11.84
CA CYS A 192 14.82 -3.72 -11.47
C CYS A 192 13.57 -3.59 -12.35
N LEU A 193 13.02 -2.38 -12.47
CA LEU A 193 11.78 -2.13 -13.24
C LEU A 193 11.97 -2.34 -14.75
N SER A 194 13.18 -2.17 -15.27
CA SER A 194 13.52 -2.41 -16.67
C SER A 194 13.89 -3.87 -16.96
N SER A 195 14.07 -4.70 -15.94
CA SER A 195 14.46 -6.10 -16.09
C SER A 195 13.32 -6.96 -16.62
N ASN A 196 13.58 -7.73 -17.66
CA ASN A 196 12.63 -8.74 -18.16
C ASN A 196 12.62 -10.04 -17.33
N SER A 197 13.63 -10.23 -16.47
CA SER A 197 13.77 -11.41 -15.61
C SER A 197 13.24 -11.24 -14.20
N ALA A 198 12.94 -10.02 -13.78
CA ALA A 198 12.38 -9.74 -12.45
C ALA A 198 10.93 -10.24 -12.38
N SER A 199 10.58 -10.91 -11.26
CA SER A 199 9.20 -11.35 -11.03
C SER A 199 8.26 -10.18 -10.82
N SER A 200 6.96 -10.40 -11.04
CA SER A 200 5.91 -9.39 -10.81
C SER A 200 5.95 -8.83 -9.40
N ASP A 201 6.09 -9.69 -8.39
CA ASP A 201 6.16 -9.29 -6.98
C ASP A 201 7.34 -8.35 -6.69
N VAL A 202 8.51 -8.64 -7.28
CA VAL A 202 9.71 -7.78 -7.14
C VAL A 202 9.49 -6.43 -7.84
N LYS A 203 8.88 -6.43 -9.02
CA LYS A 203 8.58 -5.18 -9.75
C LYS A 203 7.57 -4.31 -8.99
N ILE A 204 6.54 -4.90 -8.40
CA ILE A 204 5.57 -4.16 -7.57
C ILE A 204 6.21 -3.61 -6.30
N ALA A 205 7.03 -4.40 -5.62
CA ALA A 205 7.77 -3.91 -4.45
C ALA A 205 8.74 -2.76 -4.81
N ALA A 206 9.41 -2.86 -5.97
CA ALA A 206 10.26 -1.79 -6.48
C ALA A 206 9.46 -0.55 -6.88
N LEU A 207 8.29 -0.72 -7.49
CA LEU A 207 7.37 0.37 -7.83
C LEU A 207 6.92 1.12 -6.57
N ASN A 208 6.51 0.41 -5.54
CA ASN A 208 6.17 1.00 -4.24
C ASN A 208 7.37 1.76 -3.63
N ALA A 209 8.56 1.16 -3.66
CA ALA A 209 9.75 1.78 -3.10
C ALA A 209 10.16 3.06 -3.83
N VAL A 210 10.10 3.10 -5.16
CA VAL A 210 10.43 4.31 -5.92
C VAL A 210 9.41 5.41 -5.69
N ILE A 211 8.11 5.09 -5.62
CA ILE A 211 7.06 6.07 -5.34
C ILE A 211 7.24 6.66 -3.95
N SER A 212 7.39 5.83 -2.91
CA SER A 212 7.65 6.28 -1.55
C SER A 212 8.91 7.14 -1.45
N PHE A 213 9.96 6.78 -2.19
CA PHE A 213 11.20 7.57 -2.22
C PHE A 213 11.03 8.92 -2.93
N VAL A 214 10.36 8.95 -4.08
CA VAL A 214 10.05 10.20 -4.79
C VAL A 214 9.21 11.16 -3.94
N GLN A 215 8.25 10.63 -3.19
CA GLN A 215 7.40 11.42 -2.28
C GLN A 215 8.17 12.04 -1.11
N CYS A 216 9.20 11.35 -0.59
CA CYS A 216 9.99 11.88 0.52
C CYS A 216 11.01 12.94 0.11
N LEU A 217 11.34 13.06 -1.19
CA LEU A 217 12.30 14.05 -1.68
C LEU A 217 11.70 15.45 -1.63
N ALA A 218 12.22 16.29 -0.76
CA ALA A 218 11.78 17.69 -0.62
C ALA A 218 12.16 18.54 -1.86
N ASN A 219 13.28 18.22 -2.51
CA ASN A 219 13.81 19.00 -3.62
C ASN A 219 13.25 18.49 -4.98
N SER A 220 12.51 19.38 -5.67
CA SER A 220 11.95 19.08 -7.00
C SER A 220 13.01 18.70 -8.04
N THR A 221 14.22 19.27 -7.97
CA THR A 221 15.31 18.93 -8.88
C THR A 221 15.80 17.50 -8.67
N GLU A 222 15.82 17.03 -7.45
CA GLU A 222 16.16 15.63 -7.12
C GLU A 222 15.07 14.68 -7.60
N ARG A 223 13.80 15.02 -7.37
CA ARG A 223 12.64 14.29 -7.91
C ARG A 223 12.69 14.18 -9.43
N ASP A 224 13.01 15.26 -10.12
CA ASP A 224 13.06 15.30 -11.57
C ASP A 224 14.12 14.34 -12.17
N ARG A 225 15.13 13.94 -11.40
CA ARG A 225 16.10 12.92 -11.84
C ARG A 225 15.50 11.52 -11.96
N PHE A 226 14.43 11.25 -11.23
CA PHE A 226 13.71 9.96 -11.28
C PHE A 226 12.65 9.89 -12.39
N GLN A 227 12.45 10.96 -13.15
CA GLN A 227 11.46 10.95 -14.24
C GLN A 227 11.81 10.00 -15.39
N ASP A 228 13.07 9.61 -15.54
CA ASP A 228 13.50 8.58 -16.49
C ASP A 228 13.11 7.15 -16.06
N VAL A 229 12.76 6.94 -14.79
CA VAL A 229 12.23 5.67 -14.29
C VAL A 229 10.75 5.49 -14.65
N LEU A 230 10.02 6.59 -14.89
CA LEU A 230 8.58 6.58 -15.14
C LEU A 230 8.14 5.67 -16.31
N PRO A 231 8.84 5.60 -17.47
CA PRO A 231 8.52 4.65 -18.53
C PRO A 231 8.55 3.19 -18.06
N ALA A 232 9.52 2.84 -17.20
CA ALA A 232 9.62 1.48 -16.66
C ALA A 232 8.52 1.18 -15.64
N MET A 233 8.09 2.20 -14.85
CA MET A 233 6.95 2.09 -13.94
C MET A 233 5.65 1.77 -14.72
N ILE A 234 5.36 2.52 -15.78
CA ILE A 234 4.18 2.28 -16.62
C ILE A 234 4.27 0.94 -17.36
N ARG A 235 5.47 0.54 -17.78
CA ARG A 235 5.68 -0.77 -18.39
C ARG A 235 5.31 -1.91 -17.44
N THR A 236 5.57 -1.79 -16.15
CA THR A 236 5.18 -2.82 -15.16
C THR A 236 3.67 -3.06 -15.18
N LEU A 237 2.86 -2.00 -15.27
CA LEU A 237 1.41 -2.10 -15.42
C LEU A 237 1.03 -2.78 -16.74
N THR A 238 1.56 -2.31 -17.87
CA THR A 238 1.18 -2.83 -19.19
C THR A 238 1.62 -4.28 -19.39
N GLU A 239 2.77 -4.68 -18.89
CA GLU A 239 3.22 -6.08 -18.90
C GLU A 239 2.30 -6.99 -18.07
N SER A 240 1.85 -6.53 -16.90
CA SER A 240 0.93 -7.28 -16.06
C SER A 240 -0.40 -7.53 -16.77
N LEU A 241 -0.97 -6.50 -17.42
CA LEU A 241 -2.20 -6.62 -18.21
C LEU A 241 -2.02 -7.55 -19.42
N ASN A 242 -0.94 -7.38 -20.17
CA ASN A 242 -0.65 -8.21 -21.34
C ASN A 242 -0.46 -9.71 -21.01
N ASN A 243 0.01 -9.98 -19.78
CA ASN A 243 0.19 -11.35 -19.28
C ASN A 243 -1.10 -11.90 -18.62
N GLY A 244 -2.20 -11.16 -18.60
CA GLY A 244 -3.45 -11.56 -17.97
C GLY A 244 -3.38 -11.59 -16.43
N ASN A 245 -2.40 -10.90 -15.82
CA ASN A 245 -2.27 -10.80 -14.36
C ASN A 245 -2.89 -9.49 -13.87
N GLU A 246 -4.22 -9.44 -13.83
CA GLU A 246 -4.95 -8.25 -13.44
C GLU A 246 -4.75 -7.89 -11.96
N ALA A 247 -4.59 -8.88 -11.08
CA ALA A 247 -4.32 -8.60 -9.66
C ALA A 247 -3.04 -7.76 -9.47
N THR A 248 -1.95 -8.12 -10.17
CA THR A 248 -0.71 -7.32 -10.13
C THR A 248 -0.88 -5.96 -10.81
N ALA A 249 -1.69 -5.87 -11.87
CA ALA A 249 -1.99 -4.61 -12.53
C ALA A 249 -2.79 -3.68 -11.61
N GLN A 250 -3.73 -4.20 -10.84
CA GLN A 250 -4.49 -3.45 -9.83
C GLN A 250 -3.58 -2.89 -8.73
N GLU A 251 -2.66 -3.70 -8.19
CA GLU A 251 -1.65 -3.20 -7.24
C GLU A 251 -0.81 -2.07 -7.84
N ALA A 252 -0.39 -2.19 -9.09
CA ALA A 252 0.36 -1.13 -9.78
C ALA A 252 -0.50 0.15 -9.99
N LEU A 253 -1.77 0.01 -10.32
CA LEU A 253 -2.70 1.14 -10.48
C LEU A 253 -2.92 1.87 -9.16
N GLU A 254 -3.13 1.17 -8.05
CA GLU A 254 -3.27 1.77 -6.71
C GLU A 254 -2.04 2.63 -6.35
N LEU A 255 -0.83 2.12 -6.59
CA LEU A 255 0.40 2.87 -6.36
C LEU A 255 0.52 4.11 -7.28
N LEU A 256 0.10 4.00 -8.52
CA LEU A 256 0.10 5.12 -9.47
C LEU A 256 -0.97 6.18 -9.12
N ILE A 257 -2.12 5.77 -8.59
CA ILE A 257 -3.16 6.68 -8.05
C ILE A 257 -2.57 7.49 -6.88
N GLU A 258 -1.88 6.84 -5.96
CA GLU A 258 -1.22 7.51 -4.85
C GLU A 258 -0.20 8.56 -5.35
N LEU A 259 0.61 8.19 -6.35
CA LEU A 259 1.57 9.11 -6.96
C LEU A 259 0.88 10.29 -7.64
N ALA A 260 -0.22 10.06 -8.36
CA ALA A 260 -0.99 11.12 -9.02
C ALA A 260 -1.59 12.11 -8.02
N GLY A 261 -2.06 11.63 -6.87
CA GLY A 261 -2.62 12.46 -5.80
C GLY A 261 -1.57 13.27 -5.04
N THR A 262 -0.40 12.68 -4.81
CA THR A 262 0.66 13.30 -3.97
C THR A 262 1.64 14.14 -4.77
N GLU A 263 2.13 13.63 -5.90
CA GLU A 263 3.16 14.27 -6.74
C GLU A 263 2.78 14.34 -8.22
N PRO A 264 1.64 14.96 -8.58
CA PRO A 264 1.13 14.98 -9.97
C PRO A 264 2.14 15.59 -10.96
N ARG A 265 2.97 16.54 -10.53
CA ARG A 265 3.98 17.16 -11.38
C ARG A 265 5.06 16.20 -11.86
N PHE A 266 5.29 15.12 -11.11
CA PHE A 266 6.22 14.07 -11.50
C PHE A 266 5.81 13.39 -12.81
N LEU A 267 4.52 13.28 -13.08
CA LEU A 267 3.96 12.66 -14.29
C LEU A 267 4.08 13.54 -15.54
N ARG A 268 4.42 14.82 -15.40
CA ARG A 268 4.26 15.86 -16.45
C ARG A 268 4.93 15.54 -17.78
N ARG A 269 6.13 14.94 -17.76
CA ARG A 269 6.88 14.68 -19.01
C ARG A 269 6.25 13.63 -19.91
N GLN A 270 5.50 12.69 -19.33
CA GLN A 270 4.87 11.58 -20.03
C GLN A 270 3.35 11.57 -19.86
N LEU A 271 2.80 12.70 -19.47
CA LEU A 271 1.39 12.81 -19.11
C LEU A 271 0.44 12.34 -20.22
N VAL A 272 0.73 12.69 -21.47
CA VAL A 272 -0.11 12.31 -22.65
C VAL A 272 -0.17 10.80 -22.80
N ASP A 273 0.98 10.13 -22.71
CA ASP A 273 1.07 8.67 -22.88
C ASP A 273 0.42 7.93 -21.71
N ILE A 274 0.63 8.41 -20.49
CA ILE A 274 0.06 7.82 -19.27
C ILE A 274 -1.46 7.94 -19.31
N VAL A 275 -1.99 9.13 -19.56
CA VAL A 275 -3.43 9.36 -19.62
C VAL A 275 -4.05 8.58 -20.77
N GLY A 276 -3.38 8.51 -21.93
CA GLY A 276 -3.82 7.68 -23.06
C GLY A 276 -3.93 6.20 -22.68
N SER A 277 -2.94 5.66 -21.96
CA SER A 277 -2.96 4.27 -21.47
C SER A 277 -4.07 4.03 -20.44
N MET A 278 -4.26 4.96 -19.50
CA MET A 278 -5.33 4.83 -18.51
C MET A 278 -6.73 4.89 -19.14
N LEU A 279 -6.94 5.75 -20.13
CA LEU A 279 -8.19 5.78 -20.90
C LEU A 279 -8.44 4.47 -21.67
N GLN A 280 -7.39 3.88 -22.25
CA GLN A 280 -7.51 2.59 -22.92
C GLN A 280 -7.91 1.47 -21.94
N ILE A 281 -7.37 1.46 -20.73
CA ILE A 281 -7.75 0.51 -19.68
C ILE A 281 -9.20 0.75 -19.27
N ALA A 282 -9.60 1.98 -19.03
CA ALA A 282 -10.97 2.34 -18.63
C ALA A 282 -12.03 1.95 -19.68
N GLU A 283 -11.67 2.01 -20.96
CA GLU A 283 -12.54 1.68 -22.11
C GLU A 283 -12.53 0.18 -22.45
N ALA A 284 -11.65 -0.62 -21.88
CA ALA A 284 -11.46 -2.03 -22.26
C ALA A 284 -12.47 -2.96 -21.57
N ASP A 285 -13.58 -3.24 -22.22
CA ASP A 285 -14.64 -4.14 -21.72
C ASP A 285 -14.15 -5.60 -21.47
N SER A 286 -12.97 -5.96 -21.96
CA SER A 286 -12.34 -7.27 -21.73
C SER A 286 -11.63 -7.40 -20.39
N LEU A 287 -11.38 -6.29 -19.70
CA LEU A 287 -10.76 -6.27 -18.38
C LEU A 287 -11.81 -6.34 -17.26
N GLU A 288 -11.37 -6.80 -16.09
CA GLU A 288 -12.22 -6.80 -14.88
C GLU A 288 -12.71 -5.39 -14.56
N GLU A 289 -13.92 -5.31 -14.02
CA GLU A 289 -14.55 -4.04 -13.62
C GLU A 289 -13.66 -3.26 -12.64
N SER A 290 -13.10 -3.96 -11.64
CA SER A 290 -12.17 -3.38 -10.65
C SER A 290 -10.93 -2.76 -11.29
N THR A 291 -10.36 -3.39 -12.34
CA THR A 291 -9.22 -2.85 -13.08
C THR A 291 -9.58 -1.56 -13.82
N ARG A 292 -10.74 -1.54 -14.46
CA ARG A 292 -11.26 -0.35 -15.16
C ARG A 292 -11.56 0.79 -14.19
N HIS A 293 -12.16 0.48 -13.04
CA HIS A 293 -12.44 1.45 -11.98
C HIS A 293 -11.17 2.11 -11.45
N LEU A 294 -10.10 1.36 -11.22
CA LEU A 294 -8.82 1.92 -10.78
C LEU A 294 -8.20 2.85 -11.83
N ALA A 295 -8.33 2.53 -13.12
CA ALA A 295 -7.86 3.43 -14.18
C ALA A 295 -8.67 4.74 -14.22
N ILE A 296 -9.99 4.67 -14.03
CA ILE A 296 -10.86 5.85 -13.91
C ILE A 296 -10.47 6.67 -12.68
N GLU A 297 -10.27 6.01 -11.52
CA GLU A 297 -9.85 6.67 -10.28
C GLU A 297 -8.53 7.42 -10.45
N PHE A 298 -7.55 6.83 -11.16
CA PHE A 298 -6.30 7.54 -11.51
C PHE A 298 -6.58 8.84 -12.27
N LEU A 299 -7.46 8.79 -13.29
CA LEU A 299 -7.78 9.94 -14.15
C LEU A 299 -8.51 11.04 -13.37
N VAL A 300 -9.43 10.66 -12.48
CA VAL A 300 -10.19 11.60 -11.63
C VAL A 300 -9.27 12.21 -10.58
N THR A 301 -8.47 11.40 -9.88
CA THR A 301 -7.46 11.88 -8.92
C THR A 301 -6.49 12.88 -9.57
N LEU A 302 -6.05 12.61 -10.79
CA LEU A 302 -5.20 13.54 -11.53
C LEU A 302 -5.92 14.86 -11.86
N ALA A 303 -7.22 14.82 -12.18
CA ALA A 303 -8.03 16.02 -12.40
C ALA A 303 -8.21 16.83 -11.10
N GLU A 304 -8.39 16.18 -9.97
CA GLU A 304 -8.49 16.81 -8.64
C GLU A 304 -7.18 17.44 -8.17
N ALA A 305 -6.06 16.97 -8.63
CA ALA A 305 -4.73 17.48 -8.29
C ALA A 305 -4.40 18.86 -8.89
N ARG A 306 -5.39 19.56 -9.42
CA ARG A 306 -5.26 20.86 -10.12
C ARG A 306 -4.53 21.95 -9.34
N GLU A 307 -4.67 21.97 -8.02
CA GLU A 307 -4.01 22.97 -7.17
C GLU A 307 -2.49 22.81 -7.16
N ARG A 308 -2.01 21.57 -7.19
CA ARG A 308 -0.60 21.22 -7.22
C ARG A 308 0.00 21.26 -8.63
N ALA A 309 -0.84 21.03 -9.65
CA ALA A 309 -0.45 21.02 -11.05
C ALA A 309 -1.52 21.69 -11.95
N PRO A 310 -1.77 23.00 -11.80
CA PRO A 310 -2.84 23.71 -12.51
C PRO A 310 -2.68 23.59 -14.02
N GLY A 311 -3.77 23.25 -14.67
CA GLY A 311 -3.83 23.20 -16.14
C GLY A 311 -3.13 22.03 -16.80
N MET A 312 -2.58 21.07 -16.06
CA MET A 312 -1.97 19.86 -16.64
C MET A 312 -2.98 19.09 -17.49
N VAL A 313 -4.14 18.83 -16.92
CA VAL A 313 -5.17 17.94 -17.51
C VAL A 313 -6.01 18.63 -18.56
N ARG A 314 -6.32 19.94 -18.37
CA ARG A 314 -7.17 20.72 -19.30
C ARG A 314 -6.59 20.86 -20.71
N LYS A 315 -5.28 20.66 -20.87
CA LYS A 315 -4.57 20.78 -22.15
C LYS A 315 -4.41 19.46 -22.88
N LEU A 316 -4.88 18.34 -22.28
CA LEU A 316 -4.77 17.03 -22.90
C LEU A 316 -5.84 16.87 -23.99
N PRO A 317 -5.45 16.53 -25.22
CA PRO A 317 -6.41 16.34 -26.29
C PRO A 317 -7.35 15.18 -25.98
N GLN A 318 -8.65 15.40 -26.15
CA GLN A 318 -9.71 14.41 -25.99
C GLN A 318 -9.82 13.75 -24.60
N PHE A 319 -9.05 14.19 -23.60
CA PHE A 319 -9.08 13.58 -22.27
C PHE A 319 -10.48 13.65 -21.66
N ILE A 320 -11.05 14.86 -21.62
CA ILE A 320 -12.32 15.11 -20.94
C ILE A 320 -13.47 14.46 -21.71
N ASP A 321 -13.46 14.56 -23.03
CA ASP A 321 -14.48 13.95 -23.88
C ASP A 321 -14.54 12.44 -23.71
N ARG A 322 -13.38 11.76 -23.72
CA ARG A 322 -13.30 10.30 -23.56
C ARG A 322 -13.67 9.86 -22.15
N LEU A 323 -13.13 10.53 -21.12
CA LEU A 323 -13.45 10.17 -19.74
C LEU A 323 -14.94 10.38 -19.46
N PHE A 324 -15.51 11.52 -19.90
CA PHE A 324 -16.93 11.79 -19.73
C PHE A 324 -17.79 10.73 -20.45
N ALA A 325 -17.40 10.31 -21.65
CA ALA A 325 -18.10 9.25 -22.37
C ALA A 325 -18.06 7.90 -21.65
N VAL A 326 -16.92 7.54 -21.03
CA VAL A 326 -16.81 6.34 -20.19
C VAL A 326 -17.76 6.43 -19.00
N LEU A 327 -17.77 7.56 -18.29
CA LEU A 327 -18.65 7.76 -17.14
C LEU A 327 -20.14 7.73 -17.52
N MET A 328 -20.51 8.32 -18.67
CA MET A 328 -21.88 8.21 -19.21
C MET A 328 -22.27 6.76 -19.51
N LYS A 329 -21.35 5.96 -20.09
CA LYS A 329 -21.60 4.53 -20.34
C LYS A 329 -21.79 3.75 -19.04
N MET A 330 -21.09 4.11 -17.97
CA MET A 330 -21.25 3.48 -16.66
C MET A 330 -22.64 3.73 -16.06
N LEU A 331 -23.23 4.90 -16.30
CA LEU A 331 -24.60 5.22 -15.88
C LEU A 331 -25.69 4.48 -16.68
N GLU A 332 -25.35 3.83 -17.79
CA GLU A 332 -26.28 2.95 -18.50
C GLU A 332 -26.41 1.57 -17.82
N ASP A 333 -25.45 1.23 -16.94
CA ASP A 333 -25.40 -0.06 -16.24
C ASP A 333 -26.33 -0.03 -15.00
N ILE A 334 -27.60 0.09 -15.25
CA ILE A 334 -28.67 0.10 -14.26
C ILE A 334 -29.67 -1.01 -14.58
N GLU A 335 -30.04 -1.78 -13.56
CA GLU A 335 -31.00 -2.87 -13.68
C GLU A 335 -32.43 -2.35 -13.64
N ASP A 336 -33.31 -2.96 -14.45
CA ASP A 336 -34.76 -2.71 -14.40
C ASP A 336 -35.37 -3.49 -13.22
N ASP A 337 -35.21 -2.95 -12.00
CA ASP A 337 -35.69 -3.58 -10.77
C ASP A 337 -37.15 -3.19 -10.53
N PRO A 338 -38.08 -4.18 -10.33
CA PRO A 338 -39.46 -3.91 -9.95
C PRO A 338 -39.62 -3.08 -8.67
N ALA A 339 -38.69 -3.15 -7.74
CA ALA A 339 -38.66 -2.33 -6.53
C ALA A 339 -38.64 -0.83 -6.86
N TRP A 340 -38.04 -0.46 -7.97
CA TRP A 340 -37.96 0.92 -8.46
C TRP A 340 -39.33 1.57 -8.74
N TYR A 341 -40.29 0.75 -9.17
CA TYR A 341 -41.66 1.22 -9.48
C TYR A 341 -42.57 1.24 -8.24
N SER A 342 -42.18 0.54 -7.20
CA SER A 342 -42.87 0.44 -5.94
C SER A 342 -42.16 1.14 -4.77
N ALA A 343 -41.04 1.83 -5.05
CA ALA A 343 -40.19 2.41 -4.06
C ALA A 343 -40.95 3.42 -3.19
N GLU A 344 -41.27 3.00 -1.99
CA GLU A 344 -41.32 3.89 -0.85
C GLU A 344 -39.88 4.18 -0.48
N THR A 345 -39.59 5.32 0.10
CA THR A 345 -38.33 6.00 0.39
C THR A 345 -37.14 5.17 0.95
N GLU A 346 -37.21 3.87 1.05
CA GLU A 346 -36.20 2.98 1.60
C GLU A 346 -35.35 2.24 0.55
N ASP A 347 -35.73 2.30 -0.75
CA ASP A 347 -35.05 1.60 -1.84
C ASP A 347 -34.56 2.59 -2.94
N GLU A 348 -33.99 3.74 -2.52
CA GLU A 348 -33.51 4.76 -3.45
C GLU A 348 -32.43 4.24 -4.40
N ASP A 349 -31.66 3.22 -3.96
CA ASP A 349 -30.54 2.64 -4.71
C ASP A 349 -30.92 1.35 -5.47
N ALA A 350 -32.22 1.05 -5.61
CA ALA A 350 -32.67 -0.15 -6.29
C ALA A 350 -32.21 -0.17 -7.76
N GLY A 351 -31.60 -1.28 -8.17
CA GLY A 351 -31.08 -1.47 -9.52
C GLY A 351 -29.70 -0.84 -9.78
N GLU A 352 -29.11 -0.12 -8.83
CA GLU A 352 -27.77 0.46 -9.00
C GLU A 352 -26.69 -0.63 -8.92
N THR A 353 -25.80 -0.63 -9.93
CA THR A 353 -24.61 -1.48 -9.95
C THR A 353 -23.38 -0.72 -9.42
N SER A 354 -22.26 -1.42 -9.18
CA SER A 354 -21.01 -0.78 -8.79
C SER A 354 -20.49 0.18 -9.87
N ASN A 355 -20.66 -0.16 -11.16
CA ASN A 355 -20.36 0.73 -12.27
C ASN A 355 -21.19 2.02 -12.22
N TYR A 356 -22.50 1.88 -12.01
CA TYR A 356 -23.40 3.01 -11.94
C TYR A 356 -23.01 3.99 -10.83
N SER A 357 -22.83 3.47 -9.60
CA SER A 357 -22.46 4.29 -8.44
C SER A 357 -21.10 4.98 -8.63
N MET A 358 -20.11 4.28 -9.19
CA MET A 358 -18.79 4.85 -9.53
C MET A 358 -18.93 5.95 -10.59
N GLY A 359 -19.80 5.75 -11.61
CA GLY A 359 -20.08 6.75 -12.65
C GLY A 359 -20.64 8.04 -12.06
N GLN A 360 -21.60 7.94 -11.14
CA GLN A 360 -22.17 9.09 -10.43
C GLN A 360 -21.09 9.86 -9.65
N GLU A 361 -20.37 9.18 -8.77
CA GLU A 361 -19.34 9.78 -7.93
C GLU A 361 -18.25 10.47 -8.75
N CYS A 362 -17.75 9.81 -9.78
CA CYS A 362 -16.69 10.35 -10.62
C CYS A 362 -17.14 11.57 -11.46
N LEU A 363 -18.40 11.63 -11.91
CA LEU A 363 -18.93 12.80 -12.61
C LEU A 363 -19.00 14.03 -11.71
N ASP A 364 -19.47 13.87 -10.49
CA ASP A 364 -19.51 14.95 -9.50
C ASP A 364 -18.10 15.48 -9.19
N ARG A 365 -17.17 14.60 -8.82
CA ARG A 365 -15.77 14.93 -8.56
C ARG A 365 -15.09 15.62 -9.75
N LEU A 366 -15.34 15.14 -10.95
CA LEU A 366 -14.78 15.70 -12.17
C LEU A 366 -15.34 17.11 -12.45
N ALA A 367 -16.65 17.31 -12.27
CA ALA A 367 -17.30 18.60 -12.46
C ALA A 367 -16.82 19.65 -11.44
N ILE A 368 -16.70 19.28 -10.16
CA ILE A 368 -16.16 20.14 -9.11
C ILE A 368 -14.71 20.54 -9.44
N SER A 369 -13.90 19.56 -9.88
CA SER A 369 -12.47 19.77 -10.12
C SER A 369 -12.18 20.62 -11.36
N LEU A 370 -12.87 20.38 -12.46
CA LEU A 370 -12.61 21.06 -13.75
C LEU A 370 -13.48 22.32 -13.95
N GLY A 371 -14.64 22.35 -13.33
CA GLY A 371 -15.61 23.45 -13.39
C GLY A 371 -16.40 23.52 -14.69
N GLY A 372 -17.52 24.26 -14.64
CA GLY A 372 -18.52 24.30 -15.69
C GLY A 372 -18.01 24.73 -17.07
N ASN A 373 -17.08 25.70 -17.12
CA ASN A 373 -16.51 26.13 -18.42
C ASN A 373 -15.83 25.00 -19.20
N THR A 374 -15.40 23.94 -18.51
CA THR A 374 -14.73 22.77 -19.10
C THR A 374 -15.73 21.64 -19.35
N ILE A 375 -16.63 21.39 -18.40
CA ILE A 375 -17.54 20.24 -18.42
C ILE A 375 -18.78 20.48 -19.28
N VAL A 376 -19.40 21.67 -19.21
CA VAL A 376 -20.68 21.95 -19.91
C VAL A 376 -20.62 21.73 -21.43
N PRO A 377 -19.56 22.15 -22.14
CA PRO A 377 -19.49 21.89 -23.61
C PRO A 377 -19.48 20.39 -23.94
N VAL A 378 -18.76 19.57 -23.16
CA VAL A 378 -18.66 18.12 -23.33
C VAL A 378 -19.99 17.46 -22.97
N ALA A 379 -20.56 17.81 -21.82
CA ALA A 379 -21.85 17.30 -21.34
C ALA A 379 -22.97 17.59 -22.36
N TYR A 380 -23.02 18.80 -22.94
CA TYR A 380 -24.02 19.16 -23.92
C TYR A 380 -24.00 18.24 -25.19
N GLN A 381 -22.81 17.91 -25.66
CA GLN A 381 -22.68 16.99 -26.81
C GLN A 381 -23.16 15.58 -26.45
N GLN A 382 -22.74 15.06 -25.30
CA GLN A 382 -23.12 13.72 -24.86
C GLN A 382 -24.64 13.63 -24.58
N PHE A 383 -25.20 14.59 -23.86
CA PHE A 383 -26.61 14.59 -23.52
C PHE A 383 -27.49 14.69 -24.80
N SER A 384 -27.08 15.48 -25.79
CA SER A 384 -27.82 15.57 -27.03
C SER A 384 -27.91 14.22 -27.75
N ALA A 385 -26.83 13.45 -27.76
CA ALA A 385 -26.80 12.11 -28.34
C ALA A 385 -27.63 11.10 -27.54
N TYR A 386 -27.50 11.12 -26.21
CA TYR A 386 -28.19 10.18 -25.31
C TYR A 386 -29.70 10.43 -25.26
N LEU A 387 -30.14 11.68 -25.22
CA LEU A 387 -31.57 12.03 -25.24
C LEU A 387 -32.26 11.76 -26.60
N ALA A 388 -31.49 11.68 -27.69
CA ALA A 388 -32.00 11.28 -29.00
C ALA A 388 -32.09 9.75 -29.20
N ALA A 389 -31.50 8.97 -28.29
CA ALA A 389 -31.51 7.50 -28.32
C ALA A 389 -32.89 6.95 -27.96
N SER A 390 -33.16 5.67 -28.30
CA SER A 390 -34.42 4.99 -28.00
C SER A 390 -34.41 4.30 -26.62
N GLU A 391 -33.23 4.02 -26.09
CA GLU A 391 -33.02 3.26 -24.86
C GLU A 391 -33.25 4.15 -23.63
N TRP A 392 -34.14 3.72 -22.75
CA TRP A 392 -34.49 4.47 -21.55
C TRP A 392 -33.27 4.66 -20.58
N GLN A 393 -32.35 3.70 -20.56
CA GLN A 393 -31.13 3.78 -19.77
C GLN A 393 -30.29 5.01 -20.15
N LYS A 394 -30.22 5.36 -21.45
CA LYS A 394 -29.49 6.55 -21.88
C LYS A 394 -30.20 7.85 -21.48
N HIS A 395 -31.53 7.89 -21.53
CA HIS A 395 -32.29 9.02 -21.00
C HIS A 395 -32.06 9.19 -19.52
N HIS A 396 -32.15 8.08 -18.74
CA HIS A 396 -31.87 8.07 -17.33
C HIS A 396 -30.46 8.56 -17.04
N ALA A 397 -29.43 7.98 -17.70
CA ALA A 397 -28.02 8.37 -17.55
C ALA A 397 -27.82 9.87 -17.78
N SER A 398 -28.51 10.47 -18.76
CA SER A 398 -28.43 11.92 -19.01
C SER A 398 -28.99 12.76 -17.87
N LEU A 399 -30.11 12.34 -17.27
CA LEU A 399 -30.73 13.06 -16.14
C LEU A 399 -29.87 12.97 -14.88
N ILE A 400 -29.35 11.80 -14.60
CA ILE A 400 -28.45 11.58 -13.46
C ILE A 400 -27.14 12.34 -13.65
N ALA A 401 -26.50 12.24 -14.81
CA ALA A 401 -25.28 12.97 -15.10
C ALA A 401 -25.49 14.50 -14.99
N LEU A 402 -26.63 15.03 -15.44
CA LEU A 402 -26.97 16.43 -15.27
C LEU A 402 -27.08 16.82 -13.79
N ALA A 403 -27.70 15.97 -12.97
CA ALA A 403 -27.80 16.19 -11.52
C ALA A 403 -26.42 16.19 -10.87
N GLN A 404 -25.55 15.23 -11.20
CA GLN A 404 -24.22 15.10 -10.63
C GLN A 404 -23.29 16.28 -10.99
N ILE A 405 -23.36 16.78 -12.22
CA ILE A 405 -22.49 17.92 -12.61
C ILE A 405 -23.02 19.29 -12.15
N ALA A 406 -24.25 19.36 -11.65
CA ALA A 406 -24.92 20.64 -11.35
C ALA A 406 -24.16 21.49 -10.32
N GLU A 407 -23.62 20.89 -9.26
CA GLU A 407 -22.88 21.61 -8.24
C GLU A 407 -21.60 22.23 -8.79
N GLY A 408 -20.76 21.44 -9.47
CA GLY A 408 -19.50 21.88 -10.08
C GLY A 408 -19.70 22.90 -11.22
N CYS A 409 -20.89 22.93 -11.84
CA CYS A 409 -21.25 23.79 -12.96
C CYS A 409 -22.12 25.00 -12.57
N SER A 410 -22.45 25.21 -11.29
CA SER A 410 -23.41 26.21 -10.79
C SER A 410 -23.06 27.66 -11.11
N LYS A 411 -21.85 27.94 -11.60
CA LYS A 411 -21.36 29.30 -11.91
C LYS A 411 -21.33 29.61 -13.42
N VAL A 412 -21.87 28.74 -14.27
CA VAL A 412 -21.86 28.88 -15.73
C VAL A 412 -23.23 29.21 -16.31
#